data_008923994764cd4d71133cb28bfcfd63
#
_entry.id   008923994764cd4d71133cb28bfcfd63
#
_cell.length_a   1.000
_cell.length_b   1.000
_cell.length_c   1.000
_cell.angle_alpha   90.00
_cell.angle_beta   90.00
_cell.angle_gamma   90.00
#
_symmetry.space_group_name_H-M   'P 1'
#
loop_
_entity.id
_entity.type
_entity.pdbx_description
1 polymer ?
#
loop_
_entity_poly.entity_id
_entity_poly.type
_entity_poly.pdbx_seq_one_letter_code
_entity_poly.pdbx_strand_id
1 'polypeptide(L)'
;NEAFSRAFVGLMRTIAPDTFIFCMGASATYGVAREMGQPVVREFYADRGYNLDGTIVFARSVNRFDNKTVAEKVVRACREGKVQTDDGEDIDIGFESICVHSDTPGATELLETIRAALKANGIAVAPVSQTG
;
A
#
# COMPACT_ATOMS: atom_id res chain seq x y z
N ASN A 1 -15.75 -4.25 -5.94
CA ASN A 1 -16.72 -5.01 -6.76
C ASN A 1 -15.95 -6.07 -7.57
N GLU A 2 -16.19 -7.34 -7.27
CA GLU A 2 -15.46 -8.49 -7.86
C GLU A 2 -15.65 -8.58 -9.38
N ALA A 3 -16.85 -8.34 -9.90
CA ALA A 3 -17.12 -8.39 -11.34
C ALA A 3 -16.26 -7.38 -12.11
N PHE A 4 -16.13 -6.17 -11.60
CA PHE A 4 -15.22 -5.17 -12.18
C PHE A 4 -13.76 -5.63 -12.12
N SER A 5 -13.32 -6.16 -10.97
CA SER A 5 -11.95 -6.66 -10.81
C SER A 5 -11.65 -7.81 -11.78
N ARG A 6 -12.58 -8.74 -12.00
CA ARG A 6 -12.42 -9.83 -12.98
C ARG A 6 -12.31 -9.31 -14.41
N ALA A 7 -13.12 -8.34 -14.80
CA ALA A 7 -13.05 -7.72 -16.14
C ALA A 7 -11.71 -6.98 -16.32
N PHE A 8 -11.31 -6.18 -15.36
CA PHE A 8 -10.05 -5.42 -15.37
C PHE A 8 -8.83 -6.35 -15.43
N VAL A 9 -8.74 -7.32 -14.53
CA VAL A 9 -7.61 -8.26 -14.48
C VAL A 9 -7.57 -9.12 -15.76
N GLY A 10 -8.73 -9.55 -16.26
CA GLY A 10 -8.82 -10.30 -17.52
C GLY A 10 -8.28 -9.51 -18.71
N LEU A 11 -8.60 -8.21 -18.77
CA LEU A 11 -8.02 -7.32 -19.79
C LEU A 11 -6.51 -7.19 -19.61
N MET A 12 -6.01 -6.94 -18.40
CA MET A 12 -4.57 -6.84 -18.13
C MET A 12 -3.81 -8.10 -18.54
N ARG A 13 -4.34 -9.27 -18.24
CA ARG A 13 -3.74 -10.53 -18.69
C ARG A 13 -3.66 -10.67 -20.21
N THR A 14 -4.59 -10.06 -20.93
CA THR A 14 -4.61 -10.09 -22.40
C THR A 14 -3.59 -9.13 -23.01
N ILE A 15 -3.50 -7.91 -22.48
CA ILE A 15 -2.72 -6.83 -23.10
C ILE A 15 -1.34 -6.64 -22.47
N ALA A 16 -1.15 -7.00 -21.20
CA ALA A 16 0.06 -6.75 -20.43
C ALA A 16 0.26 -7.84 -19.33
N PRO A 17 0.42 -9.13 -19.70
CA PRO A 17 0.43 -10.25 -18.76
C PRO A 17 1.58 -10.21 -17.75
N ASP A 18 2.68 -9.54 -18.07
CA ASP A 18 3.86 -9.43 -17.21
C ASP A 18 3.90 -8.14 -16.39
N THR A 19 2.91 -7.28 -16.55
CA THR A 19 2.84 -5.99 -15.83
C THR A 19 2.21 -6.19 -14.44
N PHE A 20 2.86 -5.64 -13.43
CA PHE A 20 2.31 -5.63 -12.06
C PHE A 20 1.10 -4.72 -11.92
N ILE A 21 0.07 -5.23 -11.26
CA ILE A 21 -1.03 -4.41 -10.74
C ILE A 21 -0.69 -4.05 -9.30
N PHE A 22 -0.59 -2.75 -8.99
CA PHE A 22 -0.43 -2.26 -7.63
C PHE A 22 -1.81 -1.97 -7.05
N CYS A 23 -2.13 -2.54 -5.91
CA CYS A 23 -3.43 -2.35 -5.27
C CYS A 23 -3.40 -2.64 -3.77
N MET A 24 -4.44 -2.22 -3.09
CA MET A 24 -4.67 -2.54 -1.68
C MET A 24 -4.85 -4.05 -1.47
N GLY A 25 -4.14 -4.62 -0.48
CA GLY A 25 -4.20 -6.05 -0.19
C GLY A 25 -5.59 -6.57 0.18
N ALA A 26 -6.41 -5.75 0.83
CA ALA A 26 -7.80 -6.05 1.18
C ALA A 26 -8.79 -5.88 0.00
N SER A 27 -8.33 -5.53 -1.20
CA SER A 27 -9.19 -5.30 -2.35
C SER A 27 -9.60 -6.60 -3.07
N ALA A 28 -10.78 -6.60 -3.69
CA ALA A 28 -11.19 -7.67 -4.58
C ALA A 28 -10.21 -7.85 -5.77
N THR A 29 -9.58 -6.77 -6.22
CA THR A 29 -8.59 -6.81 -7.31
C THR A 29 -7.38 -7.66 -6.94
N TYR A 30 -6.89 -7.58 -5.71
CA TYR A 30 -5.78 -8.41 -5.25
C TYR A 30 -6.13 -9.90 -5.31
N GLY A 31 -7.28 -10.29 -4.74
CA GLY A 31 -7.73 -11.69 -4.76
C GLY A 31 -7.89 -12.24 -6.17
N VAL A 32 -8.57 -11.48 -7.03
CA VAL A 32 -8.79 -11.86 -8.45
C VAL A 32 -7.47 -11.94 -9.23
N ALA A 33 -6.55 -10.99 -9.04
CA ALA A 33 -5.24 -11.02 -9.71
C ALA A 33 -4.44 -12.27 -9.32
N ARG A 34 -4.43 -12.62 -8.03
CA ARG A 34 -3.82 -13.86 -7.53
C ARG A 34 -4.45 -15.11 -8.13
N GLU A 35 -5.77 -15.19 -8.14
CA GLU A 35 -6.52 -16.32 -8.72
C GLU A 35 -6.22 -16.48 -10.22
N MET A 36 -6.20 -15.38 -10.96
CA MET A 36 -5.98 -15.39 -12.42
C MET A 36 -4.49 -15.43 -12.82
N GLY A 37 -3.55 -15.40 -11.87
CA GLY A 37 -2.11 -15.43 -12.12
C GLY A 37 -1.56 -14.14 -12.76
N GLN A 38 -2.21 -13.00 -12.57
CA GLN A 38 -1.67 -11.70 -12.94
C GLN A 38 -0.66 -11.23 -11.88
N PRO A 39 0.52 -10.75 -12.26
CA PRO A 39 1.44 -10.14 -11.31
C PRO A 39 0.76 -9.01 -10.52
N VAL A 40 0.84 -9.07 -9.20
CA VAL A 40 0.17 -8.09 -8.32
C VAL A 40 1.02 -7.78 -7.11
N VAL A 41 0.99 -6.53 -6.67
CA VAL A 41 1.74 -5.98 -5.53
C VAL A 41 0.75 -5.32 -4.58
N ARG A 42 0.85 -5.68 -3.30
CA ARG A 42 0.07 -5.01 -2.26
C ARG A 42 0.74 -3.71 -1.87
N GLU A 43 -0.05 -2.65 -1.81
CA GLU A 43 0.40 -1.34 -1.36
C GLU A 43 0.01 -1.06 0.08
N PHE A 44 0.95 -0.55 0.85
CA PHE A 44 0.72 0.13 2.12
C PHE A 44 0.59 1.62 1.87
N TYR A 45 -0.54 2.20 2.24
CA TYR A 45 -0.82 3.63 2.04
C TYR A 45 -0.36 4.41 3.28
N ALA A 46 0.82 4.99 3.20
CA ALA A 46 1.46 5.67 4.34
C ALA A 46 0.64 6.85 4.85
N ASP A 47 0.03 7.59 3.94
CA ASP A 47 -0.72 8.84 4.16
C ASP A 47 -2.24 8.65 4.23
N ARG A 48 -2.71 7.45 4.58
CA ARG A 48 -4.15 7.15 4.78
C ARG A 48 -4.37 6.43 6.11
N GLY A 49 -5.56 6.62 6.69
CA GLY A 49 -6.05 5.80 7.79
C GLY A 49 -6.51 4.42 7.33
N TYR A 50 -6.67 3.51 8.26
CA TYR A 50 -7.12 2.14 8.01
C TYR A 50 -8.37 1.80 8.80
N ASN A 51 -9.26 1.02 8.17
CA ASN A 51 -10.40 0.36 8.80
C ASN A 51 -9.98 -1.03 9.34
N LEU A 52 -10.81 -1.62 10.19
CA LEU A 52 -10.60 -2.95 10.77
C LEU A 52 -10.46 -4.08 9.74
N ASP A 53 -11.06 -3.94 8.57
CA ASP A 53 -10.99 -4.90 7.47
C ASP A 53 -9.75 -4.73 6.57
N GLY A 54 -8.83 -3.83 6.94
CA GLY A 54 -7.61 -3.54 6.17
C GLY A 54 -7.83 -2.64 4.95
N THR A 55 -9.03 -2.12 4.75
CA THR A 55 -9.28 -1.10 3.73
C THR A 55 -8.85 0.28 4.24
N ILE A 56 -8.54 1.20 3.32
CA ILE A 56 -8.21 2.58 3.69
C ILE A 56 -9.46 3.39 4.01
N VAL A 57 -9.32 4.33 4.93
CA VAL A 57 -10.34 5.35 5.19
C VAL A 57 -10.35 6.34 4.03
N PHE A 58 -11.49 6.45 3.36
CA PHE A 58 -11.63 7.34 2.20
C PHE A 58 -11.96 8.75 2.68
N ALA A 59 -11.05 9.70 2.43
CA ALA A 59 -11.25 11.11 2.74
C ALA A 59 -11.25 11.95 1.45
N ARG A 60 -12.20 12.90 1.35
CA ARG A 60 -12.28 13.83 0.19
C ARG A 60 -11.16 14.87 0.20
N SER A 61 -10.61 15.15 1.35
CA SER A 61 -9.46 16.05 1.53
C SER A 61 -8.56 15.49 2.60
N VAL A 62 -7.26 15.61 2.39
CA VAL A 62 -6.24 15.15 3.32
C VAL A 62 -5.52 16.37 3.86
N ASN A 63 -5.41 16.47 5.19
CA ASN A 63 -4.62 17.49 5.84
C ASN A 63 -3.13 17.11 5.79
N ARG A 64 -2.26 18.12 6.01
CA ARG A 64 -0.83 17.86 6.17
C ARG A 64 -0.61 16.98 7.41
N PHE A 65 0.16 15.93 7.24
CA PHE A 65 0.54 15.01 8.33
C PHE A 65 1.76 15.51 9.08
N ASP A 66 1.93 15.04 10.31
CA ASP A 66 3.23 15.01 10.96
C ASP A 66 4.09 13.92 10.31
N ASN A 67 5.10 14.34 9.55
CA ASN A 67 5.92 13.44 8.74
C ASN A 67 6.62 12.37 9.60
N LYS A 68 7.00 12.72 10.85
CA LYS A 68 7.66 11.78 11.76
C LYS A 68 6.71 10.66 12.18
N THR A 69 5.50 11.01 12.59
CA THR A 69 4.46 10.02 12.97
C THR A 69 4.15 9.06 11.83
N VAL A 70 4.05 9.58 10.59
CA VAL A 70 3.82 8.73 9.41
C VAL A 70 5.00 7.82 9.14
N ALA A 71 6.23 8.33 9.25
CA ALA A 71 7.43 7.52 9.05
C ALA A 71 7.56 6.41 10.11
N GLU A 72 7.23 6.68 11.38
CA GLU A 72 7.17 5.68 12.47
C GLU A 72 6.12 4.59 12.17
N LYS A 73 4.94 4.99 11.70
CA LYS A 73 3.89 4.06 11.24
C LYS A 73 4.39 3.12 10.14
N VAL A 74 5.09 3.66 9.14
CA VAL A 74 5.68 2.89 8.04
C VAL A 74 6.73 1.90 8.54
N VAL A 75 7.66 2.36 9.39
CA VAL A 75 8.71 1.49 9.97
C VAL A 75 8.08 0.37 10.79
N ARG A 76 7.05 0.66 11.59
CA ARG A 76 6.32 -0.34 12.36
C ARG A 76 5.64 -1.36 11.45
N ALA A 77 4.96 -0.90 10.40
CA ALA A 77 4.33 -1.79 9.43
C ALA A 77 5.34 -2.74 8.76
N CYS A 78 6.53 -2.23 8.39
CA CYS A 78 7.60 -3.04 7.81
C CYS A 78 8.17 -4.08 8.78
N ARG A 79 8.28 -3.76 10.07
CA ARG A 79 8.91 -4.63 11.08
C ARG A 79 7.97 -5.62 11.71
N GLU A 80 6.76 -5.19 12.01
CA GLU A 80 5.79 -5.96 12.78
C GLU A 80 4.67 -6.53 11.92
N GLY A 81 4.52 -6.07 10.67
CA GLY A 81 3.37 -6.40 9.83
C GLY A 81 2.05 -5.88 10.41
N LYS A 82 2.09 -4.76 11.13
CA LYS A 82 0.93 -4.19 11.83
C LYS A 82 0.73 -2.72 11.52
N VAL A 83 -0.52 -2.30 11.51
CA VAL A 83 -0.92 -0.89 11.46
C VAL A 83 -2.06 -0.64 12.44
N GLN A 84 -2.05 0.53 13.07
CA GLN A 84 -3.15 0.97 13.91
C GLN A 84 -4.23 1.60 13.03
N THR A 85 -5.48 1.21 13.26
CA THR A 85 -6.66 1.79 12.62
C THR A 85 -6.99 3.16 13.20
N ASP A 86 -7.86 3.90 12.54
CA ASP A 86 -8.32 5.20 13.05
C ASP A 86 -9.11 5.07 14.38
N ASP A 87 -9.68 3.89 14.66
CA ASP A 87 -10.33 3.57 15.93
C ASP A 87 -9.35 3.13 17.04
N GLY A 88 -8.06 3.05 16.73
CA GLY A 88 -7.00 2.71 17.69
C GLY A 88 -6.68 1.22 17.83
N GLU A 89 -7.34 0.35 17.06
CA GLU A 89 -7.10 -1.08 17.05
C GLU A 89 -5.89 -1.44 16.16
N ASP A 90 -5.10 -2.43 16.56
CA ASP A 90 -4.02 -2.96 15.72
C ASP A 90 -4.56 -4.07 14.82
N ILE A 91 -4.26 -3.96 13.53
CA ILE A 91 -4.55 -5.01 12.53
C ILE A 91 -3.27 -5.50 11.87
N ASP A 92 -3.28 -6.75 11.44
CA ASP A 92 -2.21 -7.31 10.61
C ASP A 92 -2.31 -6.75 9.18
N ILE A 93 -1.17 -6.37 8.61
CA ILE A 93 -1.09 -5.87 7.25
C ILE A 93 0.11 -6.44 6.51
N GLY A 94 -0.14 -6.97 5.31
CA GLY A 94 0.92 -7.46 4.42
C GLY A 94 1.02 -6.61 3.17
N PHE A 95 2.24 -6.25 2.79
CA PHE A 95 2.49 -5.42 1.60
C PHE A 95 3.91 -5.63 1.07
N GLU A 96 4.12 -5.26 -0.19
CA GLU A 96 5.41 -5.25 -0.86
C GLU A 96 5.82 -3.85 -1.31
N SER A 97 4.89 -2.88 -1.27
CA SER A 97 5.13 -1.50 -1.71
C SER A 97 4.55 -0.50 -0.72
N ILE A 98 5.14 0.69 -0.63
CA ILE A 98 4.66 1.81 0.17
C ILE A 98 4.25 2.92 -0.77
N CYS A 99 2.99 3.33 -0.67
CA CYS A 99 2.38 4.39 -1.47
C CYS A 99 2.27 5.69 -0.67
N VAL A 100 2.63 6.80 -1.29
CA VAL A 100 2.36 8.17 -0.83
C VAL A 100 1.69 8.90 -1.99
N HIS A 101 0.54 9.51 -1.74
CA HIS A 101 -0.24 10.16 -2.79
C HIS A 101 0.25 11.58 -3.05
N SER A 102 0.29 11.96 -4.33
CA SER A 102 0.78 13.28 -4.77
C SER A 102 -0.13 14.45 -4.38
N ASP A 103 -1.40 14.20 -4.09
CA ASP A 103 -2.39 15.18 -3.61
C ASP A 103 -2.32 15.42 -2.09
N THR A 104 -1.52 14.66 -1.38
CA THR A 104 -1.25 14.89 0.05
C THR A 104 -0.37 16.12 0.23
N PRO A 105 -0.80 17.14 1.00
CA PRO A 105 0.02 18.33 1.24
C PRO A 105 1.38 17.98 1.87
N GLY A 106 2.47 18.40 1.23
CA GLY A 106 3.83 18.07 1.67
C GLY A 106 4.28 16.65 1.33
N ALA A 107 3.72 16.03 0.27
CA ALA A 107 4.03 14.66 -0.13
C ALA A 107 5.52 14.42 -0.39
N THR A 108 6.23 15.39 -0.96
CA THR A 108 7.68 15.26 -1.24
C THR A 108 8.47 15.16 0.05
N GLU A 109 8.26 16.07 0.99
CA GLU A 109 8.93 16.09 2.29
C GLU A 109 8.56 14.86 3.13
N LEU A 110 7.31 14.40 3.03
CA LEU A 110 6.87 13.16 3.66
C LEU A 110 7.62 11.95 3.10
N LEU A 111 7.74 11.86 1.78
CA LEU A 111 8.46 10.78 1.11
C LEU A 111 9.95 10.74 1.50
N GLU A 112 10.61 11.91 1.55
CA GLU A 112 11.99 12.03 2.02
C GLU A 112 12.14 11.55 3.47
N THR A 113 11.22 11.95 4.36
CA THR A 113 11.22 11.53 5.76
C THR A 113 11.04 10.02 5.90
N ILE A 114 10.10 9.43 5.15
CA ILE A 114 9.90 7.97 5.13
C ILE A 114 11.16 7.26 4.65
N ARG A 115 11.76 7.69 3.54
CA ARG A 115 12.99 7.07 3.01
C ARG A 115 14.15 7.13 4.01
N ALA A 116 14.34 8.27 4.67
CA ALA A 116 15.35 8.43 5.71
C ALA A 116 15.10 7.49 6.90
N ALA A 117 13.85 7.36 7.35
CA ALA A 117 13.48 6.47 8.44
C ALA A 117 13.69 4.99 8.09
N LEU A 118 13.31 4.56 6.88
CA LEU A 118 13.56 3.20 6.39
C LEU A 118 15.06 2.88 6.41
N LYS A 119 15.89 3.77 5.84
CA LYS A 119 17.35 3.63 5.83
C LYS A 119 17.93 3.55 7.23
N ALA A 120 17.54 4.44 8.13
CA ALA A 120 18.00 4.47 9.53
C ALA A 120 17.63 3.18 10.29
N ASN A 121 16.57 2.51 9.88
CA ASN A 121 16.11 1.26 10.48
C ASN A 121 16.59 0.00 9.74
N GLY A 122 17.50 0.13 8.76
CA GLY A 122 18.06 -1.00 8.01
C GLY A 122 17.07 -1.67 7.06
N ILE A 123 15.99 -0.98 6.68
CA ILE A 123 14.98 -1.50 5.74
C ILE A 123 15.37 -1.08 4.33
N ALA A 124 15.73 -2.06 3.50
CA ALA A 124 16.11 -1.82 2.11
C ALA A 124 14.89 -1.57 1.23
N VAL A 125 15.02 -0.61 0.31
CA VAL A 125 14.05 -0.37 -0.77
C VAL A 125 14.66 -0.89 -2.06
N ALA A 126 13.96 -1.80 -2.73
CA ALA A 126 14.39 -2.43 -3.96
C ALA A 126 13.26 -2.43 -5.00
N PRO A 127 13.57 -2.54 -6.30
CA PRO A 127 12.54 -2.76 -7.30
C PRO A 127 11.73 -4.03 -7.01
N VAL A 128 10.43 -3.98 -7.31
CA VAL A 128 9.59 -5.18 -7.25
C VAL A 128 10.08 -6.16 -8.34
N SER A 129 10.36 -7.38 -7.95
CA SER A 129 10.77 -8.44 -8.87
C SER A 129 9.74 -9.57 -8.89
N GLN A 130 9.64 -10.29 -10.01
CA GLN A 130 8.77 -11.46 -10.16
C GLN A 130 9.33 -12.71 -9.43
N THR A 131 10.00 -12.54 -8.32
CA THR A 131 10.37 -13.69 -7.47
C THR A 131 9.12 -14.17 -6.76
N GLY A 132 8.48 -15.08 -7.44
CA GLY A 132 7.28 -15.77 -7.05
C GLY A 132 7.36 -16.63 -5.82
#